data_f1b638d627f97356f28ea1c05acf0cf5
#
_entry.id   f1b638d627f97356f28ea1c05acf0cf5
#
_cell.length_a   1.000
_cell.length_b   1.000
_cell.length_c   1.000
_cell.angle_alpha   90.00
_cell.angle_beta   90.00
_cell.angle_gamma   90.00
#
_symmetry.space_group_name_H-M   'P 1'
#
loop_
_entity.id
_entity.type
_entity.pdbx_description
1 polymer ?
#
loop_
_entity_poly.entity_id
_entity_poly.type
_entity_poly.pdbx_seq_one_letter_code
_entity_poly.pdbx_strand_id
1 'polypeptide(L)'
;KISDTLHEKLMARFVDRRAAHLTRRLEATETEELLSVVTARGVVLVEGHEVGHVEGFNFHPDPASQGEAKKFLLRAARRALGSEMPRRILRAETASDAAFKLAGQAIIWEGAEIARLCKAASILRPAVKIRHSEFLDGAARERLRIRLTAFVSAEIEARLSPLVRSIAAPAPELRGLLHRLGEQLGVLPAEAAAPELLPLLKKSGITAGRLAIFFPALLKPAAAGMRALLWSVWNGREIPRLPAPGLVSSPAIPGWDAAFALTMGWVMAGPIMIRLDVAEKLSRELNFLVRRHPVALPAAIGSRMSLKPEHLTPALNALGFRIIPAAALPADAFGPPAPPMLARRKGQPAKPVTAAPPPLPDNPFAALAVLKRAAS
;
A
#
# COMPACT_ATOMS: atom_id res chain seq x y z
N LYS A 1 14.81 25.74 39.52
CA LYS A 1 13.47 26.31 39.92
C LYS A 1 13.43 27.84 39.85
N ILE A 2 14.41 28.58 40.45
CA ILE A 2 14.42 30.06 40.42
C ILE A 2 14.79 30.56 39.01
N SER A 3 15.75 29.92 38.35
CA SER A 3 16.15 30.22 36.97
C SER A 3 15.02 30.00 35.96
N ASP A 4 14.26 28.94 36.12
CA ASP A 4 13.19 28.56 35.19
C ASP A 4 12.01 29.54 35.30
N THR A 5 11.65 29.91 36.54
CA THR A 5 10.61 30.95 36.80
C THR A 5 11.02 32.34 36.38
N LEU A 6 12.33 32.68 36.46
CA LEU A 6 12.85 33.93 35.96
C LEU A 6 12.85 33.97 34.43
N HIS A 7 13.20 32.85 33.80
CA HIS A 7 13.18 32.69 32.34
C HIS A 7 11.73 32.78 31.81
N GLU A 8 10.79 32.09 32.44
CA GLU A 8 9.36 32.17 32.09
C GLU A 8 8.80 33.61 32.25
N LYS A 9 9.14 34.29 33.34
CA LYS A 9 8.72 35.70 33.57
C LYS A 9 9.40 36.68 32.60
N LEU A 10 10.64 36.45 32.23
CA LEU A 10 11.33 37.27 31.21
C LEU A 10 10.74 37.03 29.83
N MET A 11 10.44 35.79 29.47
CA MET A 11 9.77 35.45 28.22
C MET A 11 8.36 36.01 28.14
N ALA A 12 7.58 35.88 29.21
CA ALA A 12 6.21 36.48 29.30
C ALA A 12 6.29 38.02 29.15
N ARG A 13 7.22 38.68 29.82
CA ARG A 13 7.40 40.14 29.73
C ARG A 13 7.94 40.61 28.37
N PHE A 14 8.69 39.74 27.67
CA PHE A 14 9.16 40.01 26.31
C PHE A 14 8.00 39.86 25.29
N VAL A 15 7.16 38.88 25.51
CA VAL A 15 5.93 38.65 24.70
C VAL A 15 4.97 39.82 24.93
N ASP A 16 4.74 40.24 26.18
CA ASP A 16 3.85 41.39 26.52
C ASP A 16 4.34 42.71 25.92
N ARG A 17 5.65 42.96 25.95
CA ARG A 17 6.22 44.18 25.31
C ARG A 17 6.09 44.12 23.78
N ARG A 18 6.28 42.97 23.17
CA ARG A 18 6.07 42.78 21.73
C ARG A 18 4.60 43.01 21.36
N ALA A 19 3.67 42.42 22.13
CA ALA A 19 2.25 42.62 21.94
C ALA A 19 1.86 44.10 22.11
N ALA A 20 2.32 44.76 23.15
CA ALA A 20 2.05 46.19 23.40
C ALA A 20 2.61 47.12 22.32
N HIS A 21 3.81 46.84 21.80
CA HIS A 21 4.40 47.61 20.71
C HIS A 21 3.62 47.43 19.38
N LEU A 22 3.23 46.20 19.09
CA LEU A 22 2.37 45.86 17.93
C LEU A 22 1.00 46.50 18.07
N THR A 23 0.38 46.46 19.26
CA THR A 23 -0.92 47.08 19.53
C THR A 23 -0.89 48.59 19.30
N ARG A 24 0.13 49.28 19.80
CA ARG A 24 0.29 50.75 19.58
C ARG A 24 0.51 51.11 18.11
N ARG A 25 1.25 50.31 17.35
CA ARG A 25 1.41 50.53 15.89
C ARG A 25 0.15 50.20 15.10
N LEU A 26 -0.58 49.17 15.50
CA LEU A 26 -1.86 48.77 14.93
C LEU A 26 -2.97 49.79 15.17
N GLU A 27 -2.93 50.50 16.32
CA GLU A 27 -3.86 51.61 16.66
C GLU A 27 -3.50 52.89 15.91
N ALA A 28 -2.22 53.06 15.53
CA ALA A 28 -1.73 54.27 14.85
C ALA A 28 -1.74 54.18 13.30
N THR A 29 -1.90 52.99 12.71
CA THR A 29 -1.75 52.76 11.29
C THR A 29 -2.99 52.01 10.75
N GLU A 30 -3.57 52.55 9.65
CA GLU A 30 -4.62 51.82 8.92
C GLU A 30 -4.06 50.45 8.45
N THR A 31 -4.88 49.40 8.52
CA THR A 31 -4.48 48.01 8.23
C THR A 31 -3.90 47.84 6.81
N GLU A 32 -4.04 48.86 5.97
CA GLU A 32 -3.55 48.87 4.56
C GLU A 32 -2.04 49.09 4.42
N GLU A 33 -1.38 49.68 5.43
CA GLU A 33 0.04 50.06 5.39
C GLU A 33 0.98 49.06 6.08
N LEU A 34 0.46 48.01 6.71
CA LEU A 34 1.30 47.03 7.42
C LEU A 34 2.12 46.21 6.43
N LEU A 35 3.46 46.31 6.58
CA LEU A 35 4.40 45.47 5.83
C LEU A 35 4.28 44.01 6.24
N SER A 36 3.81 43.18 5.31
CA SER A 36 3.64 41.75 5.52
C SER A 36 4.35 40.95 4.44
N VAL A 37 5.14 39.96 4.83
CA VAL A 37 5.97 39.15 3.95
C VAL A 37 5.88 37.67 4.34
N VAL A 38 5.85 36.79 3.37
CA VAL A 38 6.02 35.35 3.56
C VAL A 38 7.42 34.96 3.15
N THR A 39 8.20 34.42 4.07
CA THR A 39 9.58 34.00 3.79
C THR A 39 9.60 32.72 2.91
N ALA A 40 10.74 32.41 2.31
CA ALA A 40 10.95 31.19 1.53
C ALA A 40 10.72 29.90 2.37
N ARG A 41 10.83 29.99 3.69
CA ARG A 41 10.54 28.88 4.63
C ARG A 41 9.08 28.79 5.05
N GLY A 42 8.20 29.64 4.49
CA GLY A 42 6.79 29.70 4.82
C GLY A 42 6.44 30.46 6.11
N VAL A 43 7.43 31.13 6.76
CA VAL A 43 7.15 31.96 7.92
C VAL A 43 6.50 33.26 7.47
N VAL A 44 5.38 33.61 8.10
CA VAL A 44 4.63 34.84 7.81
C VAL A 44 5.07 35.91 8.82
N LEU A 45 5.63 36.99 8.30
CA LEU A 45 6.08 38.14 9.09
C LEU A 45 5.17 39.32 8.81
N VAL A 46 4.73 39.99 9.86
CA VAL A 46 4.02 41.27 9.81
C VAL A 46 4.83 42.28 10.62
N GLU A 47 5.24 43.39 10.02
CA GLU A 47 6.12 44.39 10.66
C GLU A 47 7.37 43.77 11.28
N GLY A 48 7.96 42.76 10.64
CA GLY A 48 9.13 42.02 11.13
C GLY A 48 8.85 41.01 12.25
N HIS A 49 7.61 40.85 12.70
CA HIS A 49 7.22 39.91 13.72
C HIS A 49 6.62 38.66 13.12
N GLU A 50 7.07 37.51 13.59
CA GLU A 50 6.49 36.21 13.21
C GLU A 50 5.07 36.09 13.77
N VAL A 51 4.10 35.87 12.89
CA VAL A 51 2.68 35.76 13.24
C VAL A 51 2.12 34.36 12.95
N GLY A 52 2.93 33.53 12.29
CA GLY A 52 2.59 32.14 11.99
C GLY A 52 3.41 31.61 10.82
N HIS A 53 3.05 30.44 10.36
CA HIS A 53 3.69 29.79 9.22
C HIS A 53 2.68 29.19 8.24
N VAL A 54 3.12 29.02 7.01
CA VAL A 54 2.36 28.34 5.94
C VAL A 54 2.85 26.91 5.83
N GLU A 55 1.93 25.99 5.98
CA GLU A 55 2.16 24.55 5.75
C GLU A 55 1.27 24.09 4.58
N GLY A 56 1.90 23.67 3.48
CA GLY A 56 1.17 23.40 2.25
C GLY A 56 0.42 24.64 1.75
N PHE A 57 -0.90 24.59 1.77
CA PHE A 57 -1.78 25.70 1.39
C PHE A 57 -2.55 26.27 2.60
N ASN A 58 -2.16 25.92 3.82
CA ASN A 58 -2.82 26.37 5.03
C ASN A 58 -1.91 27.31 5.83
N PHE A 59 -2.52 28.32 6.41
CA PHE A 59 -1.86 29.22 7.35
C PHE A 59 -2.13 28.76 8.78
N HIS A 60 -1.05 28.59 9.55
CA HIS A 60 -1.09 28.25 10.95
C HIS A 60 -0.60 29.45 11.77
N PRO A 61 -1.50 30.15 12.48
CA PRO A 61 -1.12 31.30 13.31
C PRO A 61 -0.32 30.84 14.53
N ASP A 62 0.63 31.66 14.97
CA ASP A 62 1.38 31.42 16.20
C ASP A 62 0.40 31.43 17.40
N PRO A 63 0.39 30.37 18.23
CA PRO A 63 -0.45 30.30 19.44
C PRO A 63 -0.12 31.36 20.48
N ALA A 64 1.10 31.92 20.48
CA ALA A 64 1.51 32.95 21.45
C ALA A 64 0.78 34.30 21.29
N SER A 65 0.13 34.55 20.16
CA SER A 65 -0.63 35.77 19.92
C SER A 65 -2.01 35.67 20.56
N GLN A 66 -2.35 36.51 21.56
CA GLN A 66 -3.65 36.53 22.23
C GLN A 66 -4.32 37.92 22.09
N GLY A 67 -5.66 37.97 22.22
CA GLY A 67 -6.45 39.21 22.30
C GLY A 67 -6.82 39.83 20.95
N GLU A 68 -7.23 41.10 20.97
CA GLU A 68 -7.67 41.86 19.78
C GLU A 68 -6.53 42.08 18.76
N ALA A 69 -5.30 42.24 19.22
CA ALA A 69 -4.12 42.33 18.39
C ALA A 69 -3.99 41.12 17.43
N LYS A 70 -4.40 39.92 17.87
CA LYS A 70 -4.43 38.71 17.04
C LYS A 70 -5.31 38.87 15.80
N LYS A 71 -6.50 39.49 15.95
CA LYS A 71 -7.42 39.68 14.84
C LYS A 71 -6.81 40.58 13.73
N PHE A 72 -6.13 41.64 14.14
CA PHE A 72 -5.46 42.55 13.20
C PHE A 72 -4.26 41.90 12.51
N LEU A 73 -3.43 41.20 13.28
CA LEU A 73 -2.29 40.46 12.72
C LEU A 73 -2.73 39.37 11.72
N LEU A 74 -3.80 38.66 12.03
CA LEU A 74 -4.38 37.67 11.12
C LEU A 74 -4.95 38.30 9.85
N ARG A 75 -5.53 39.51 9.92
CA ARG A 75 -5.98 40.24 8.73
C ARG A 75 -4.79 40.64 7.84
N ALA A 76 -3.73 41.20 8.43
CA ALA A 76 -2.51 41.56 7.70
C ALA A 76 -1.83 40.32 7.11
N ALA A 77 -1.73 39.22 7.86
CA ALA A 77 -1.21 37.95 7.38
C ALA A 77 -2.05 37.41 6.19
N ARG A 78 -3.37 37.43 6.28
CA ARG A 78 -4.25 37.00 5.17
C ARG A 78 -4.07 37.85 3.92
N ARG A 79 -3.77 39.14 4.04
CA ARG A 79 -3.46 39.99 2.88
C ARG A 79 -2.16 39.57 2.22
N ALA A 80 -1.08 39.34 2.98
CA ALA A 80 0.19 38.83 2.45
C ALA A 80 -0.01 37.45 1.76
N LEU A 81 -0.80 36.60 2.39
CA LEU A 81 -1.12 35.29 1.87
C LEU A 81 -1.98 35.37 0.60
N GLY A 82 -2.83 36.38 0.46
CA GLY A 82 -3.64 36.63 -0.75
C GLY A 82 -2.81 36.81 -2.03
N SER A 83 -1.60 37.35 -1.92
CA SER A 83 -0.66 37.47 -3.04
C SER A 83 0.28 36.27 -3.19
N GLU A 84 0.71 35.66 -2.09
CA GLU A 84 1.67 34.54 -2.10
C GLU A 84 1.01 33.20 -2.40
N MET A 85 -0.20 32.94 -1.91
CA MET A 85 -0.88 31.66 -2.12
C MET A 85 -1.14 31.33 -3.59
N PRO A 86 -1.60 32.26 -4.45
CA PRO A 86 -1.72 31.99 -5.89
C PRO A 86 -0.39 31.59 -6.53
N ARG A 87 0.71 32.23 -6.14
CA ARG A 87 2.06 31.88 -6.62
C ARG A 87 2.48 30.49 -6.14
N ARG A 88 2.20 30.18 -4.88
CA ARG A 88 2.50 28.87 -4.28
C ARG A 88 1.68 27.75 -4.93
N ILE A 89 0.41 27.98 -5.19
CA ILE A 89 -0.47 27.07 -5.91
C ILE A 89 0.07 26.83 -7.34
N LEU A 90 0.42 27.87 -8.06
CA LEU A 90 1.00 27.76 -9.40
C LEU A 90 2.32 26.97 -9.38
N ARG A 91 3.19 27.19 -8.39
CA ARG A 91 4.41 26.38 -8.21
C ARG A 91 4.10 24.91 -8.04
N ALA A 92 3.08 24.54 -7.24
CA ALA A 92 2.68 23.16 -7.06
C ALA A 92 2.06 22.57 -8.33
N GLU A 93 1.25 23.34 -9.08
CA GLU A 93 0.66 22.92 -10.35
C GLU A 93 1.72 22.64 -11.42
N THR A 94 2.79 23.44 -11.45
CA THR A 94 3.88 23.33 -12.45
C THR A 94 5.08 22.51 -11.99
N ALA A 95 5.10 22.08 -10.72
CA ALA A 95 6.19 21.30 -10.16
C ALA A 95 6.36 19.96 -10.88
N SER A 96 7.62 19.50 -11.01
CA SER A 96 7.93 18.16 -11.49
C SER A 96 7.50 17.08 -10.49
N ASP A 97 7.41 15.83 -10.93
CA ASP A 97 7.05 14.70 -10.06
C ASP A 97 8.04 14.52 -8.90
N ALA A 98 9.31 14.90 -9.08
CA ALA A 98 10.33 14.84 -8.05
C ALA A 98 10.06 15.76 -6.83
N ALA A 99 9.23 16.79 -7.00
CA ALA A 99 8.84 17.69 -5.92
C ALA A 99 7.81 17.07 -4.96
N PHE A 100 7.14 16.00 -5.39
CA PHE A 100 6.12 15.30 -4.60
C PHE A 100 6.65 13.99 -4.04
N LYS A 101 6.13 13.62 -2.87
CA LYS A 101 6.48 12.35 -2.22
C LYS A 101 5.22 11.67 -1.69
N LEU A 102 5.08 10.37 -1.97
CA LEU A 102 4.09 9.54 -1.28
C LEU A 102 4.65 9.12 0.09
N ALA A 103 3.98 9.55 1.15
CA ALA A 103 4.27 9.16 2.52
C ALA A 103 3.03 8.44 3.09
N GLY A 104 3.03 7.11 2.97
CA GLY A 104 1.81 6.36 3.20
C GLY A 104 0.71 6.78 2.21
N GLN A 105 -0.49 7.05 2.73
CA GLN A 105 -1.62 7.54 1.92
C GLN A 105 -1.57 9.05 1.63
N ALA A 106 -0.61 9.78 2.22
CA ALA A 106 -0.47 11.23 2.06
C ALA A 106 0.44 11.58 0.87
N ILE A 107 0.12 12.67 0.19
CA ILE A 107 0.99 13.32 -0.80
C ILE A 107 1.62 14.53 -0.13
N ILE A 108 2.94 14.50 -0.02
CA ILE A 108 3.75 15.53 0.61
C ILE A 108 4.38 16.42 -0.45
N TRP A 109 4.30 17.72 -0.26
CA TRP A 109 4.97 18.74 -1.04
C TRP A 109 5.59 19.79 -0.11
N GLU A 110 6.85 20.15 -0.33
CA GLU A 110 7.61 21.06 0.55
C GLU A 110 7.47 20.73 2.05
N GLY A 111 7.48 19.42 2.39
CA GLY A 111 7.37 18.95 3.77
C GLY A 111 5.96 18.86 4.34
N ALA A 112 4.95 19.37 3.64
CA ALA A 112 3.56 19.41 4.10
C ALA A 112 2.67 18.40 3.39
N GLU A 113 1.68 17.85 4.08
CA GLU A 113 0.63 17.04 3.47
C GLU A 113 -0.37 17.95 2.73
N ILE A 114 -0.38 17.89 1.39
CA ILE A 114 -1.29 18.68 0.56
C ILE A 114 -2.50 17.90 0.05
N ALA A 115 -2.40 16.57 0.01
CA ALA A 115 -3.48 15.71 -0.44
C ALA A 115 -3.36 14.32 0.16
N ARG A 116 -4.43 13.54 0.05
CA ARG A 116 -4.48 12.14 0.49
C ARG A 116 -5.15 11.26 -0.56
N LEU A 117 -4.67 10.02 -0.68
CA LEU A 117 -5.28 9.00 -1.50
C LEU A 117 -6.56 8.48 -0.86
N CYS A 118 -7.59 8.30 -1.67
CA CYS A 118 -8.89 7.76 -1.25
C CYS A 118 -9.34 6.66 -2.22
N LYS A 119 -10.23 5.79 -1.76
CA LYS A 119 -10.89 4.78 -2.57
C LYS A 119 -11.61 5.43 -3.76
N ALA A 120 -11.52 4.79 -4.93
CA ALA A 120 -12.21 5.19 -6.15
C ALA A 120 -12.86 3.96 -6.82
N ALA A 121 -13.20 4.04 -8.09
CA ALA A 121 -13.82 2.93 -8.84
C ALA A 121 -12.86 1.75 -9.08
N SER A 122 -11.55 1.97 -9.07
CA SER A 122 -10.53 0.92 -9.27
C SER A 122 -9.41 1.05 -8.25
N ILE A 123 -8.94 -0.09 -7.76
CA ILE A 123 -7.83 -0.17 -6.82
C ILE A 123 -6.52 0.40 -7.41
N LEU A 124 -6.32 0.27 -8.73
CA LEU A 124 -5.15 0.79 -9.45
C LEU A 124 -5.27 2.29 -9.82
N ARG A 125 -6.43 2.91 -9.58
CA ARG A 125 -6.68 4.32 -9.86
C ARG A 125 -7.33 4.99 -8.65
N PRO A 126 -6.60 5.16 -7.54
CA PRO A 126 -7.12 5.82 -6.35
C PRO A 126 -7.48 7.27 -6.66
N ALA A 127 -8.49 7.79 -5.98
CA ALA A 127 -8.81 9.21 -6.04
C ALA A 127 -7.82 10.02 -5.19
N VAL A 128 -7.56 11.26 -5.61
CA VAL A 128 -6.75 12.22 -4.86
C VAL A 128 -7.67 13.25 -4.26
N LYS A 129 -7.71 13.33 -2.93
CA LYS A 129 -8.45 14.34 -2.18
C LYS A 129 -7.50 15.41 -1.68
N ILE A 130 -7.61 16.62 -2.22
CA ILE A 130 -6.83 17.78 -1.77
C ILE A 130 -7.25 18.16 -0.36
N ARG A 131 -6.30 18.50 0.52
CA ARG A 131 -6.60 19.02 1.85
C ARG A 131 -7.36 20.35 1.73
N HIS A 132 -8.30 20.53 2.63
CA HIS A 132 -9.07 21.77 2.68
C HIS A 132 -8.14 22.96 2.98
N SER A 133 -8.33 24.05 2.26
CA SER A 133 -7.69 25.35 2.50
C SER A 133 -8.65 26.46 2.12
N GLU A 134 -8.66 27.54 2.88
CA GLU A 134 -9.44 28.75 2.58
C GLU A 134 -8.89 29.51 1.36
N PHE A 135 -7.63 29.26 0.98
CA PHE A 135 -6.96 29.90 -0.17
C PHE A 135 -7.11 29.13 -1.48
N LEU A 136 -7.74 27.95 -1.46
CA LEU A 136 -7.98 27.13 -2.64
C LEU A 136 -9.44 27.29 -3.09
N ASP A 137 -9.63 28.02 -4.18
CA ASP A 137 -10.90 28.03 -4.90
C ASP A 137 -11.18 26.68 -5.60
N GLY A 138 -12.37 26.52 -6.14
CA GLY A 138 -12.77 25.30 -6.83
C GLY A 138 -11.90 24.99 -8.05
N ALA A 139 -11.51 26.00 -8.81
CA ALA A 139 -10.71 25.85 -10.04
C ALA A 139 -9.27 25.43 -9.73
N ALA A 140 -8.61 26.10 -8.77
CA ALA A 140 -7.26 25.75 -8.33
C ALA A 140 -7.21 24.34 -7.71
N ARG A 141 -8.22 24.00 -6.89
CA ARG A 141 -8.35 22.65 -6.32
C ARG A 141 -8.45 21.58 -7.40
N GLU A 142 -9.19 21.83 -8.46
CA GLU A 142 -9.35 20.88 -9.57
C GLU A 142 -8.05 20.74 -10.38
N ARG A 143 -7.35 21.85 -10.69
CA ARG A 143 -6.05 21.79 -11.38
C ARG A 143 -5.01 21.02 -10.57
N LEU A 144 -4.90 21.28 -9.26
CA LEU A 144 -4.05 20.52 -8.35
C LEU A 144 -4.44 19.04 -8.30
N ARG A 145 -5.74 18.74 -8.25
CA ARG A 145 -6.23 17.36 -8.26
C ARG A 145 -5.80 16.62 -9.53
N ILE A 146 -5.94 17.25 -10.70
CA ILE A 146 -5.49 16.68 -11.97
C ILE A 146 -3.98 16.44 -11.95
N ARG A 147 -3.20 17.45 -11.53
CA ARG A 147 -1.74 17.35 -11.43
C ARG A 147 -1.28 16.21 -10.51
N LEU A 148 -1.84 16.13 -9.30
CA LEU A 148 -1.48 15.10 -8.34
C LEU A 148 -2.00 13.72 -8.74
N THR A 149 -3.12 13.63 -9.45
CA THR A 149 -3.59 12.36 -10.03
C THR A 149 -2.61 11.84 -11.09
N ALA A 150 -2.08 12.73 -11.93
CA ALA A 150 -1.05 12.37 -12.90
C ALA A 150 0.23 11.85 -12.21
N PHE A 151 0.71 12.54 -11.16
CA PHE A 151 1.84 12.09 -10.35
C PHE A 151 1.60 10.70 -9.76
N VAL A 152 0.45 10.46 -9.12
CA VAL A 152 0.12 9.15 -8.52
C VAL A 152 0.05 8.08 -9.60
N SER A 153 -0.51 8.38 -10.76
CA SER A 153 -0.59 7.43 -11.88
C SER A 153 0.80 7.05 -12.40
N ALA A 154 1.71 8.02 -12.52
CA ALA A 154 3.11 7.78 -12.90
C ALA A 154 3.85 6.91 -11.87
N GLU A 155 3.65 7.17 -10.57
CA GLU A 155 4.21 6.37 -9.48
C GLU A 155 3.71 4.92 -9.49
N ILE A 156 2.42 4.72 -9.75
CA ILE A 156 1.82 3.37 -9.88
C ILE A 156 2.37 2.69 -11.12
N GLU A 157 2.42 3.36 -12.27
CA GLU A 157 2.96 2.80 -13.50
C GLU A 157 4.44 2.44 -13.36
N ALA A 158 5.26 3.28 -12.76
CA ALA A 158 6.68 3.02 -12.55
C ALA A 158 6.91 1.74 -11.70
N ARG A 159 6.10 1.51 -10.68
CA ARG A 159 6.29 0.38 -9.76
C ARG A 159 5.51 -0.87 -10.16
N LEU A 160 4.34 -0.72 -10.81
CA LEU A 160 3.47 -1.83 -11.22
C LEU A 160 3.37 -1.97 -12.74
N SER A 161 4.38 -1.48 -13.48
CA SER A 161 4.43 -1.44 -14.96
C SER A 161 3.92 -2.71 -15.65
N PRO A 162 4.34 -3.95 -15.29
CA PRO A 162 3.88 -5.14 -15.99
C PRO A 162 2.36 -5.33 -15.89
N LEU A 163 1.78 -5.06 -14.73
CA LEU A 163 0.35 -5.17 -14.50
C LEU A 163 -0.43 -4.08 -15.25
N VAL A 164 -0.01 -2.81 -15.08
CA VAL A 164 -0.68 -1.66 -15.69
C VAL A 164 -0.69 -1.77 -17.20
N ARG A 165 0.44 -2.12 -17.82
CA ARG A 165 0.55 -2.28 -19.28
C ARG A 165 -0.28 -3.45 -19.81
N SER A 166 -0.27 -4.58 -19.10
CA SER A 166 -1.08 -5.75 -19.51
C SER A 166 -2.57 -5.48 -19.46
N ILE A 167 -3.04 -4.66 -18.50
CA ILE A 167 -4.44 -4.25 -18.39
C ILE A 167 -4.79 -3.19 -19.44
N ALA A 168 -3.87 -2.29 -19.77
CA ALA A 168 -4.11 -1.23 -20.74
C ALA A 168 -4.28 -1.78 -22.18
N ALA A 169 -3.54 -2.84 -22.53
CA ALA A 169 -3.59 -3.49 -23.85
C ALA A 169 -3.72 -5.01 -23.70
N PRO A 170 -4.89 -5.52 -23.23
CA PRO A 170 -5.08 -6.94 -22.96
C PRO A 170 -5.28 -7.72 -24.27
N ALA A 171 -4.67 -8.91 -24.39
CA ALA A 171 -5.09 -9.87 -25.38
C ALA A 171 -6.57 -10.23 -25.13
N PRO A 172 -7.40 -10.36 -26.17
CA PRO A 172 -8.85 -10.59 -26.02
C PRO A 172 -9.18 -11.75 -25.06
N GLU A 173 -8.45 -12.85 -25.18
CA GLU A 173 -8.64 -14.09 -24.40
C GLU A 173 -8.27 -13.90 -22.91
N LEU A 174 -7.36 -12.96 -22.61
CA LEU A 174 -6.89 -12.70 -21.26
C LEU A 174 -7.62 -11.54 -20.57
N ARG A 175 -8.51 -10.82 -21.26
CA ARG A 175 -9.14 -9.59 -20.74
C ARG A 175 -9.79 -9.79 -19.37
N GLY A 176 -10.62 -10.83 -19.20
CA GLY A 176 -11.28 -11.11 -17.93
C GLY A 176 -10.32 -11.50 -16.82
N LEU A 177 -9.29 -12.28 -17.13
CA LEU A 177 -8.27 -12.69 -16.16
C LEU A 177 -7.39 -11.50 -15.75
N LEU A 178 -6.98 -10.65 -16.68
CA LEU A 178 -6.19 -9.45 -16.41
C LEU A 178 -6.99 -8.43 -15.60
N HIS A 179 -8.29 -8.29 -15.83
CA HIS A 179 -9.15 -7.46 -14.98
C HIS A 179 -9.12 -7.97 -13.53
N ARG A 180 -9.34 -9.28 -13.31
CA ARG A 180 -9.26 -9.89 -11.97
C ARG A 180 -7.87 -9.75 -11.35
N LEU A 181 -6.79 -9.90 -12.13
CA LEU A 181 -5.43 -9.64 -11.66
C LEU A 181 -5.27 -8.18 -11.21
N GLY A 182 -5.87 -7.23 -11.92
CA GLY A 182 -5.89 -5.82 -11.52
C GLY A 182 -6.55 -5.60 -10.16
N GLU A 183 -7.73 -6.17 -9.96
CA GLU A 183 -8.48 -6.07 -8.71
C GLU A 183 -7.74 -6.73 -7.52
N GLN A 184 -6.93 -7.76 -7.77
CA GLN A 184 -6.13 -8.48 -6.77
C GLN A 184 -4.65 -8.07 -6.79
N LEU A 185 -4.35 -6.87 -7.30
CA LEU A 185 -3.00 -6.29 -7.31
C LEU A 185 -1.94 -7.22 -7.94
N GLY A 186 -2.34 -8.00 -8.94
CA GLY A 186 -1.43 -8.81 -9.77
C GLY A 186 -1.14 -10.21 -9.26
N VAL A 187 -1.91 -10.75 -8.31
CA VAL A 187 -1.80 -12.13 -7.84
C VAL A 187 -3.18 -12.76 -7.73
N LEU A 188 -3.35 -13.95 -8.29
CA LEU A 188 -4.56 -14.77 -8.18
C LEU A 188 -4.20 -16.21 -7.78
N PRO A 189 -5.10 -16.97 -7.13
CA PRO A 189 -4.93 -18.40 -6.95
C PRO A 189 -4.76 -19.13 -8.28
N ALA A 190 -4.07 -20.28 -8.28
CA ALA A 190 -3.75 -21.02 -9.51
C ALA A 190 -4.99 -21.45 -10.29
N GLU A 191 -6.07 -21.76 -9.59
CA GLU A 191 -7.36 -22.21 -10.16
C GLU A 191 -8.10 -21.11 -10.94
N ALA A 192 -7.58 -19.88 -10.90
CA ALA A 192 -8.22 -18.74 -11.56
C ALA A 192 -8.11 -18.77 -13.08
N ALA A 193 -7.15 -19.51 -13.67
CA ALA A 193 -6.98 -19.63 -15.11
C ALA A 193 -7.27 -21.04 -15.62
N ALA A 194 -7.95 -21.09 -16.77
CA ALA A 194 -8.12 -22.31 -17.52
C ALA A 194 -6.78 -22.75 -18.16
N PRO A 195 -6.53 -24.06 -18.31
CA PRO A 195 -5.26 -24.58 -18.85
C PRO A 195 -4.92 -24.04 -20.25
N GLU A 196 -5.90 -23.72 -21.06
CA GLU A 196 -5.74 -23.22 -22.43
C GLU A 196 -5.08 -21.84 -22.47
N LEU A 197 -5.20 -21.05 -21.39
CA LEU A 197 -4.62 -19.71 -21.27
C LEU A 197 -3.14 -19.71 -20.88
N LEU A 198 -2.59 -20.83 -20.41
CA LEU A 198 -1.22 -20.91 -19.89
C LEU A 198 -0.13 -20.44 -20.88
N PRO A 199 -0.19 -20.80 -22.19
CA PRO A 199 0.78 -20.31 -23.16
C PRO A 199 0.72 -18.78 -23.35
N LEU A 200 -0.49 -18.20 -23.34
CA LEU A 200 -0.70 -16.76 -23.48
C LEU A 200 -0.22 -16.00 -22.25
N LEU A 201 -0.47 -16.53 -21.05
CA LEU A 201 0.02 -15.95 -19.81
C LEU A 201 1.55 -15.87 -19.80
N LYS A 202 2.23 -16.96 -20.22
CA LYS A 202 3.69 -16.99 -20.31
C LYS A 202 4.23 -15.94 -21.30
N LYS A 203 3.59 -15.76 -22.46
CA LYS A 203 3.96 -14.72 -23.43
C LYS A 203 3.80 -13.31 -22.85
N SER A 204 2.80 -13.10 -21.98
CA SER A 204 2.55 -11.83 -21.28
C SER A 204 3.45 -11.62 -20.05
N GLY A 205 4.45 -12.49 -19.80
CA GLY A 205 5.33 -12.38 -18.63
C GLY A 205 4.66 -12.73 -17.30
N ILE A 206 3.49 -13.41 -17.35
CA ILE A 206 2.74 -13.85 -16.18
C ILE A 206 3.14 -15.30 -15.87
N THR A 207 3.54 -15.55 -14.65
CA THR A 207 3.78 -16.90 -14.16
C THR A 207 2.47 -17.54 -13.74
N ALA A 208 2.07 -18.60 -14.42
CA ALA A 208 1.03 -19.49 -13.98
C ALA A 208 1.69 -20.68 -13.27
N GLY A 209 1.61 -20.67 -11.95
CA GLY A 209 2.22 -21.66 -11.09
C GLY A 209 1.21 -22.68 -10.56
N ARG A 210 1.65 -23.49 -9.60
CA ARG A 210 0.81 -24.47 -8.90
C ARG A 210 0.02 -23.85 -7.75
N LEU A 211 0.52 -22.74 -7.20
CA LEU A 211 -0.06 -22.04 -6.05
C LEU A 211 -0.78 -20.78 -6.50
N ALA A 212 -0.22 -20.06 -7.49
CA ALA A 212 -0.75 -18.79 -7.93
C ALA A 212 -0.43 -18.46 -9.39
N ILE A 213 -1.17 -17.48 -9.90
CA ILE A 213 -0.91 -16.76 -11.15
C ILE A 213 -0.47 -15.36 -10.76
N PHE A 214 0.72 -14.93 -11.18
CA PHE A 214 1.28 -13.66 -10.74
C PHE A 214 2.34 -13.11 -11.70
N PHE A 215 2.62 -11.82 -11.56
CA PHE A 215 3.77 -11.18 -12.20
C PHE A 215 4.99 -11.24 -11.27
N PRO A 216 6.08 -11.93 -11.62
CA PRO A 216 7.27 -12.02 -10.75
C PRO A 216 7.86 -10.66 -10.37
N ALA A 217 7.79 -9.69 -11.27
CA ALA A 217 8.28 -8.34 -11.03
C ALA A 217 7.55 -7.60 -9.89
N LEU A 218 6.28 -7.96 -9.62
CA LEU A 218 5.49 -7.36 -8.56
C LEU A 218 5.84 -7.85 -7.16
N LEU A 219 6.67 -8.87 -7.03
CA LEU A 219 7.20 -9.35 -5.76
C LEU A 219 8.45 -8.56 -5.30
N LYS A 220 8.98 -7.66 -6.14
CA LYS A 220 10.08 -6.76 -5.76
C LYS A 220 9.64 -5.77 -4.70
N PRO A 221 10.54 -5.32 -3.79
CA PRO A 221 10.19 -4.47 -2.64
C PRO A 221 9.40 -3.20 -2.99
N ALA A 222 9.83 -2.48 -4.02
CA ALA A 222 9.14 -1.25 -4.45
C ALA A 222 7.70 -1.50 -4.93
N ALA A 223 7.48 -2.59 -5.70
CA ALA A 223 6.17 -2.99 -6.16
C ALA A 223 5.30 -3.51 -5.01
N ALA A 224 5.87 -4.31 -4.10
CA ALA A 224 5.17 -4.81 -2.92
C ALA A 224 4.69 -3.66 -2.02
N GLY A 225 5.52 -2.64 -1.80
CA GLY A 225 5.14 -1.44 -1.04
C GLY A 225 3.99 -0.68 -1.69
N MET A 226 4.01 -0.49 -3.01
CA MET A 226 2.91 0.16 -3.74
C MET A 226 1.62 -0.67 -3.66
N ARG A 227 1.69 -1.99 -3.78
CA ARG A 227 0.54 -2.90 -3.63
C ARG A 227 -0.08 -2.81 -2.24
N ALA A 228 0.75 -2.80 -1.19
CA ALA A 228 0.30 -2.63 0.18
C ALA A 228 -0.39 -1.27 0.40
N LEU A 229 0.16 -0.20 -0.16
CA LEU A 229 -0.45 1.13 -0.14
C LEU A 229 -1.83 1.13 -0.85
N LEU A 230 -1.91 0.64 -2.07
CA LEU A 230 -3.16 0.60 -2.83
C LEU A 230 -4.22 -0.26 -2.13
N TRP A 231 -3.81 -1.39 -1.56
CA TRP A 231 -4.69 -2.23 -0.77
C TRP A 231 -5.23 -1.49 0.46
N SER A 232 -4.37 -0.75 1.17
CA SER A 232 -4.77 0.03 2.35
C SER A 232 -5.78 1.12 2.02
N VAL A 233 -5.55 1.85 0.91
CA VAL A 233 -6.47 2.88 0.40
C VAL A 233 -7.82 2.28 0.01
N TRP A 234 -7.81 1.13 -0.68
CA TRP A 234 -9.02 0.44 -1.13
C TRP A 234 -9.89 -0.05 0.02
N ASN A 235 -9.27 -0.59 1.06
CA ASN A 235 -9.95 -1.16 2.21
C ASN A 235 -10.17 -0.18 3.36
N GLY A 236 -9.66 1.06 3.28
CA GLY A 236 -9.74 2.06 4.36
C GLY A 236 -9.02 1.61 5.64
N ARG A 237 -7.93 0.85 5.50
CA ARG A 237 -7.14 0.30 6.60
C ARG A 237 -5.73 0.89 6.61
N GLU A 238 -5.01 0.70 7.70
CA GLU A 238 -3.58 1.01 7.76
C GLU A 238 -2.79 0.19 6.75
N ILE A 239 -1.63 0.72 6.34
CA ILE A 239 -0.73 0.01 5.43
C ILE A 239 -0.18 -1.22 6.16
N PRO A 240 -0.38 -2.44 5.63
CA PRO A 240 0.10 -3.64 6.27
C PRO A 240 1.62 -3.65 6.35
N ARG A 241 2.15 -4.07 7.50
CA ARG A 241 3.58 -4.26 7.67
C ARG A 241 4.03 -5.41 6.77
N LEU A 242 4.90 -5.14 5.84
CA LEU A 242 5.49 -6.15 4.97
C LEU A 242 6.72 -6.76 5.62
N PRO A 243 7.06 -8.04 5.32
CA PRO A 243 8.36 -8.61 5.66
C PRO A 243 9.51 -7.78 5.08
N ALA A 244 10.67 -7.82 5.74
CA ALA A 244 11.84 -7.06 5.30
C ALA A 244 12.26 -7.46 3.87
N PRO A 245 12.76 -6.50 3.07
CA PRO A 245 13.25 -6.78 1.73
C PRO A 245 14.32 -7.87 1.71
N GLY A 246 14.26 -8.74 0.69
CA GLY A 246 15.26 -9.81 0.51
C GLY A 246 14.95 -11.11 1.26
N LEU A 247 14.04 -11.12 2.23
CA LEU A 247 13.68 -12.35 2.92
C LEU A 247 13.00 -13.36 1.98
N VAL A 248 13.39 -14.61 2.13
CA VAL A 248 12.77 -15.78 1.46
C VAL A 248 11.63 -16.33 2.31
N SER A 249 11.81 -16.33 3.62
CA SER A 249 10.80 -16.69 4.61
C SER A 249 10.74 -15.66 5.73
N SER A 250 9.61 -15.59 6.42
CA SER A 250 9.36 -14.69 7.54
C SER A 250 8.41 -15.38 8.52
N PRO A 251 8.46 -15.06 9.81
CA PRO A 251 7.38 -15.41 10.72
C PRO A 251 6.04 -14.91 10.18
N ALA A 252 4.97 -15.67 10.44
CA ALA A 252 3.62 -15.24 10.10
C ALA A 252 3.29 -13.92 10.80
N ILE A 253 2.77 -12.96 10.05
CA ILE A 253 2.40 -11.64 10.59
C ILE A 253 0.99 -11.77 11.21
N PRO A 254 0.81 -11.36 12.47
CA PRO A 254 -0.51 -11.38 13.09
C PRO A 254 -1.57 -10.63 12.26
N GLY A 255 -2.75 -11.22 12.15
CA GLY A 255 -3.86 -10.64 11.37
C GLY A 255 -3.81 -10.91 9.87
N TRP A 256 -2.77 -11.58 9.35
CA TRP A 256 -2.74 -12.04 7.96
C TRP A 256 -3.41 -13.41 7.86
N ASP A 257 -4.39 -13.54 6.97
CA ASP A 257 -4.91 -14.82 6.52
C ASP A 257 -4.18 -15.32 5.25
N ALA A 258 -4.48 -16.53 4.83
CA ALA A 258 -3.83 -17.14 3.67
C ALA A 258 -4.14 -16.40 2.35
N ALA A 259 -5.35 -15.88 2.20
CA ALA A 259 -5.77 -15.16 1.01
C ALA A 259 -5.06 -13.79 0.91
N PHE A 260 -4.99 -13.06 2.02
CA PHE A 260 -4.28 -11.80 2.07
C PHE A 260 -2.76 -11.97 1.89
N ALA A 261 -2.17 -12.99 2.55
CA ALA A 261 -0.77 -13.32 2.36
C ALA A 261 -0.45 -13.59 0.89
N LEU A 262 -1.28 -14.40 0.21
CA LEU A 262 -1.13 -14.69 -1.21
C LEU A 262 -1.22 -13.41 -2.06
N THR A 263 -2.20 -12.56 -1.79
CA THR A 263 -2.34 -11.25 -2.46
C THR A 263 -1.09 -10.41 -2.26
N MET A 264 -0.44 -10.45 -1.10
CA MET A 264 0.83 -9.74 -0.83
C MET A 264 2.07 -10.48 -1.35
N GLY A 265 1.91 -11.66 -1.97
CA GLY A 265 2.99 -12.43 -2.59
C GLY A 265 3.71 -13.36 -1.62
N TRP A 266 2.99 -13.86 -0.60
CA TRP A 266 3.48 -14.81 0.40
C TRP A 266 2.55 -16.01 0.51
N VAL A 267 3.12 -17.17 0.81
CA VAL A 267 2.39 -18.42 1.06
C VAL A 267 2.46 -18.72 2.56
N MET A 268 1.30 -18.82 3.21
CA MET A 268 1.23 -19.19 4.62
C MET A 268 1.59 -20.66 4.83
N ALA A 269 2.45 -20.92 5.78
CA ALA A 269 2.95 -22.26 6.09
C ALA A 269 3.03 -22.48 7.61
N GLY A 270 1.88 -22.49 8.27
CA GLY A 270 1.80 -22.55 9.74
C GLY A 270 2.33 -21.27 10.39
N PRO A 271 3.37 -21.35 11.26
CA PRO A 271 3.89 -20.18 11.97
C PRO A 271 4.77 -19.27 11.09
N ILE A 272 4.96 -19.62 9.84
CA ILE A 272 5.83 -18.89 8.90
C ILE A 272 5.11 -18.58 7.59
N MET A 273 5.72 -17.67 6.82
CA MET A 273 5.35 -17.37 5.44
C MET A 273 6.57 -17.56 4.54
N ILE A 274 6.34 -18.05 3.33
CA ILE A 274 7.36 -18.24 2.29
C ILE A 274 7.03 -17.32 1.11
N ARG A 275 8.03 -16.63 0.57
CA ARG A 275 7.83 -15.76 -0.59
C ARG A 275 7.37 -16.57 -1.81
N LEU A 276 6.34 -16.08 -2.50
CA LEU A 276 5.60 -16.82 -3.51
C LEU A 276 6.48 -17.36 -4.66
N ASP A 277 7.44 -16.58 -5.13
CA ASP A 277 8.35 -17.03 -6.21
C ASP A 277 9.22 -18.23 -5.81
N VAL A 278 9.67 -18.26 -4.56
CA VAL A 278 10.45 -19.38 -4.00
C VAL A 278 9.54 -20.59 -3.77
N ALA A 279 8.37 -20.37 -3.18
CA ALA A 279 7.37 -21.41 -2.98
C ALA A 279 6.98 -22.09 -4.30
N GLU A 280 6.73 -21.31 -5.36
CA GLU A 280 6.40 -21.83 -6.69
C GLU A 280 7.55 -22.61 -7.32
N LYS A 281 8.77 -22.07 -7.27
CA LYS A 281 9.95 -22.76 -7.82
C LYS A 281 10.15 -24.11 -7.15
N LEU A 282 10.12 -24.13 -5.83
CA LEU A 282 10.26 -25.36 -5.05
C LEU A 282 9.09 -26.32 -5.27
N SER A 283 7.85 -25.83 -5.23
CA SER A 283 6.67 -26.66 -5.47
C SER A 283 6.74 -27.35 -6.84
N ARG A 284 7.20 -26.67 -7.88
CA ARG A 284 7.37 -27.23 -9.22
C ARG A 284 8.44 -28.30 -9.25
N GLU A 285 9.60 -28.03 -8.66
CA GLU A 285 10.73 -28.94 -8.60
C GLU A 285 10.39 -30.21 -7.80
N LEU A 286 9.85 -30.04 -6.59
CA LEU A 286 9.46 -31.16 -5.76
C LEU A 286 8.36 -32.01 -6.41
N ASN A 287 7.39 -31.37 -7.09
CA ASN A 287 6.36 -32.07 -7.81
C ASN A 287 6.94 -32.93 -8.97
N PHE A 288 7.99 -32.47 -9.62
CA PHE A 288 8.68 -33.23 -10.63
C PHE A 288 9.42 -34.44 -10.03
N LEU A 289 10.10 -34.25 -8.90
CA LEU A 289 10.83 -35.33 -8.21
C LEU A 289 9.89 -36.46 -7.75
N VAL A 290 8.79 -36.11 -7.07
CA VAL A 290 7.84 -37.08 -6.49
C VAL A 290 6.74 -37.52 -7.43
N ARG A 291 6.88 -37.30 -8.75
CA ARG A 291 5.80 -37.56 -9.72
C ARG A 291 5.43 -39.04 -9.84
N ARG A 292 6.37 -39.95 -9.69
CA ARG A 292 6.18 -41.41 -9.87
C ARG A 292 6.13 -42.14 -8.52
N HIS A 293 7.03 -41.84 -7.62
CA HIS A 293 7.16 -42.49 -6.31
C HIS A 293 7.73 -41.51 -5.28
N PRO A 294 7.59 -41.79 -3.98
CA PRO A 294 8.28 -41.05 -2.93
C PRO A 294 9.81 -41.09 -3.16
N VAL A 295 10.49 -39.98 -2.85
CA VAL A 295 11.95 -39.84 -2.96
C VAL A 295 12.54 -39.46 -1.61
N ALA A 296 13.82 -39.76 -1.38
CA ALA A 296 14.53 -39.28 -0.21
C ALA A 296 14.40 -37.76 -0.08
N LEU A 297 14.15 -37.28 1.13
CA LEU A 297 14.00 -35.84 1.39
C LEU A 297 15.32 -35.14 1.07
N PRO A 298 15.37 -34.23 0.07
CA PRO A 298 16.62 -33.54 -0.27
C PRO A 298 17.09 -32.66 0.90
N ALA A 299 18.34 -32.86 1.35
CA ALA A 299 18.90 -32.20 2.54
C ALA A 299 18.88 -30.65 2.45
N ALA A 300 19.03 -30.11 1.24
CA ALA A 300 19.11 -28.65 1.01
C ALA A 300 17.75 -27.92 0.99
N ILE A 301 16.61 -28.61 1.15
CA ILE A 301 15.28 -27.94 1.03
C ILE A 301 15.09 -26.88 2.11
N GLY A 302 15.44 -27.19 3.36
CA GLY A 302 15.31 -26.27 4.48
C GLY A 302 16.12 -24.99 4.28
N SER A 303 17.39 -25.14 3.90
CA SER A 303 18.29 -23.98 3.65
C SER A 303 17.84 -23.13 2.47
N ARG A 304 17.31 -23.72 1.41
CA ARG A 304 16.77 -22.99 0.24
C ARG A 304 15.54 -22.15 0.56
N MET A 305 14.79 -22.51 1.59
CA MET A 305 13.66 -21.73 2.12
C MET A 305 14.07 -20.85 3.30
N SER A 306 15.34 -20.88 3.71
CA SER A 306 15.85 -20.22 4.93
C SER A 306 15.03 -20.60 6.16
N LEU A 307 14.71 -21.90 6.32
CA LEU A 307 13.88 -22.43 7.38
C LEU A 307 14.70 -23.17 8.44
N LYS A 308 14.26 -23.04 9.68
CA LYS A 308 14.67 -23.95 10.75
C LYS A 308 14.05 -25.33 10.53
N PRO A 309 14.69 -26.42 11.04
CA PRO A 309 14.17 -27.79 10.89
C PRO A 309 12.72 -27.97 11.34
N GLU A 310 12.34 -27.32 12.44
CA GLU A 310 10.99 -27.36 13.02
C GLU A 310 9.90 -26.81 12.08
N HIS A 311 10.26 -25.91 11.16
CA HIS A 311 9.34 -25.28 10.21
C HIS A 311 9.27 -26.02 8.86
N LEU A 312 10.11 -27.03 8.65
CA LEU A 312 10.19 -27.72 7.36
C LEU A 312 8.90 -28.50 7.04
N THR A 313 8.37 -29.23 8.03
CA THR A 313 7.14 -30.02 7.84
C THR A 313 5.92 -29.14 7.51
N PRO A 314 5.61 -28.07 8.29
CA PRO A 314 4.52 -27.15 7.91
C PRO A 314 4.73 -26.52 6.55
N ALA A 315 5.96 -26.13 6.19
CA ALA A 315 6.28 -25.55 4.89
C ALA A 315 5.97 -26.52 3.74
N LEU A 316 6.46 -27.75 3.82
CA LEU A 316 6.21 -28.77 2.80
C LEU A 316 4.71 -29.12 2.70
N ASN A 317 4.01 -29.18 3.84
CA ASN A 317 2.55 -29.39 3.85
C ASN A 317 1.80 -28.27 3.11
N ALA A 318 2.19 -27.02 3.29
CA ALA A 318 1.60 -25.88 2.58
C ALA A 318 1.87 -25.92 1.07
N LEU A 319 3.02 -26.47 0.65
CA LEU A 319 3.36 -26.68 -0.74
C LEU A 319 2.72 -27.93 -1.37
N GLY A 320 1.94 -28.70 -0.60
CA GLY A 320 1.23 -29.91 -1.07
C GLY A 320 2.04 -31.19 -0.98
N PHE A 321 3.07 -31.25 -0.12
CA PHE A 321 3.90 -32.42 0.12
C PHE A 321 3.80 -32.88 1.56
N ARG A 322 4.18 -34.13 1.82
CA ARG A 322 4.30 -34.69 3.16
C ARG A 322 5.64 -35.39 3.35
N ILE A 323 6.16 -35.34 4.56
CA ILE A 323 7.32 -36.12 4.95
C ILE A 323 6.81 -37.45 5.48
N ILE A 324 7.37 -38.54 5.00
CA ILE A 324 7.22 -39.89 5.57
C ILE A 324 8.46 -40.09 6.45
N PRO A 325 8.29 -40.27 7.77
CA PRO A 325 9.42 -40.44 8.67
C PRO A 325 10.22 -41.70 8.30
N ALA A 326 11.49 -41.70 8.67
CA ALA A 326 12.35 -42.88 8.55
C ALA A 326 11.73 -44.07 9.30
N ALA A 327 11.72 -45.25 8.69
CA ALA A 327 11.36 -46.46 9.37
C ALA A 327 12.46 -46.82 10.37
N ALA A 328 12.06 -47.23 11.58
CA ALA A 328 13.02 -47.80 12.52
C ALA A 328 13.66 -49.08 11.95
N LEU A 329 14.95 -49.27 12.16
CA LEU A 329 15.60 -50.50 11.78
C LEU A 329 15.02 -51.67 12.62
N PRO A 330 14.72 -52.82 11.98
CA PRO A 330 14.43 -54.05 12.72
C PRO A 330 15.55 -54.37 13.71
N ALA A 331 15.21 -55.04 14.81
CA ALA A 331 16.17 -55.29 15.91
C ALA A 331 17.41 -56.13 15.49
N ASP A 332 17.30 -56.86 14.41
CA ASP A 332 18.32 -57.73 13.81
C ASP A 332 19.03 -57.11 12.59
N ALA A 333 18.69 -55.87 12.20
CA ALA A 333 19.30 -55.18 11.07
C ALA A 333 20.36 -54.20 11.52
N PHE A 334 21.49 -54.20 10.85
CA PHE A 334 22.61 -53.28 11.07
C PHE A 334 22.73 -52.29 9.91
N GLY A 335 23.03 -51.06 10.23
CA GLY A 335 23.24 -50.00 9.21
C GLY A 335 22.59 -48.69 9.56
N PRO A 336 22.78 -47.62 8.75
CA PRO A 336 22.10 -46.36 8.97
C PRO A 336 20.60 -46.53 8.69
N PRO A 337 19.71 -45.86 9.44
CA PRO A 337 18.26 -45.88 9.18
C PRO A 337 17.96 -45.30 7.80
N ALA A 338 16.89 -45.80 7.19
CA ALA A 338 16.43 -45.25 5.91
C ALA A 338 16.14 -43.74 6.06
N PRO A 339 16.55 -42.90 5.07
CA PRO A 339 16.30 -41.45 5.14
C PRO A 339 14.79 -41.18 5.14
N PRO A 340 14.34 -40.06 5.73
CA PRO A 340 12.96 -39.64 5.59
C PRO A 340 12.60 -39.40 4.11
N MET A 341 11.38 -39.79 3.71
CA MET A 341 10.93 -39.73 2.34
C MET A 341 9.96 -38.56 2.12
N LEU A 342 10.05 -37.90 0.96
CA LEU A 342 9.11 -36.91 0.52
C LEU A 342 8.08 -37.53 -0.43
N ALA A 343 6.80 -37.26 -0.20
CA ALA A 343 5.70 -37.72 -1.04
C ALA A 343 4.69 -36.60 -1.29
N ARG A 344 3.87 -36.74 -2.32
CA ARG A 344 2.71 -35.86 -2.51
C ARG A 344 1.72 -36.09 -1.35
N ARG A 345 1.17 -35.01 -0.86
CA ARG A 345 0.00 -35.08 0.00
C ARG A 345 -1.18 -35.51 -0.87
N LYS A 346 -1.87 -36.60 -0.54
CA LYS A 346 -3.14 -36.95 -1.18
C LYS A 346 -4.07 -35.76 -0.96
N GLY A 347 -4.61 -35.17 -2.04
CA GLY A 347 -5.56 -34.08 -1.93
C GLY A 347 -6.69 -34.48 -1.00
N GLN A 348 -7.06 -33.67 -0.05
CA GLN A 348 -8.39 -33.80 0.55
C GLN A 348 -9.37 -33.67 -0.63
N PRO A 349 -10.34 -34.58 -0.77
CA PRO A 349 -11.40 -34.38 -1.74
C PRO A 349 -11.93 -32.97 -1.51
N ALA A 350 -12.03 -32.17 -2.59
CA ALA A 350 -12.60 -30.85 -2.52
C ALA A 350 -13.87 -30.96 -1.67
N LYS A 351 -13.97 -30.17 -0.59
CA LYS A 351 -15.24 -30.08 0.16
C LYS A 351 -16.31 -29.91 -0.92
N PRO A 352 -17.37 -30.73 -0.94
CA PRO A 352 -18.44 -30.52 -1.90
C PRO A 352 -18.81 -29.05 -1.82
N VAL A 353 -18.76 -28.38 -2.96
CA VAL A 353 -19.19 -26.98 -3.08
C VAL A 353 -20.62 -27.01 -2.54
N THR A 354 -20.82 -26.42 -1.38
CA THR A 354 -22.14 -26.29 -0.78
C THR A 354 -22.97 -25.65 -1.86
N ALA A 355 -23.97 -26.36 -2.33
CA ALA A 355 -24.86 -25.89 -3.40
C ALA A 355 -25.26 -24.45 -3.07
N ALA A 356 -25.12 -23.55 -4.04
CA ALA A 356 -25.50 -22.16 -3.84
C ALA A 356 -26.90 -22.14 -3.16
N PRO A 357 -27.07 -21.27 -2.14
CA PRO A 357 -28.38 -21.18 -1.49
C PRO A 357 -29.45 -20.97 -2.56
N PRO A 358 -30.65 -21.59 -2.41
CA PRO A 358 -31.69 -21.40 -3.36
C PRO A 358 -31.95 -19.92 -3.59
N PRO A 359 -32.17 -19.48 -4.84
CA PRO A 359 -32.40 -18.06 -5.12
C PRO A 359 -33.56 -17.56 -4.27
N LEU A 360 -33.38 -16.39 -3.66
CA LEU A 360 -34.44 -15.73 -2.89
C LEU A 360 -35.73 -15.62 -3.76
N PRO A 361 -36.90 -15.83 -3.19
CA PRO A 361 -38.17 -15.88 -3.95
C PRO A 361 -38.51 -14.61 -4.74
N ASP A 362 -37.92 -13.48 -4.39
CA ASP A 362 -38.10 -12.18 -5.05
C ASP A 362 -37.00 -11.81 -6.08
N ASN A 363 -36.23 -12.79 -6.55
CA ASN A 363 -35.25 -12.52 -7.60
C ASN A 363 -35.92 -12.47 -8.97
N PRO A 364 -35.98 -11.32 -9.68
CA PRO A 364 -36.61 -11.20 -11.00
C PRO A 364 -35.96 -12.10 -12.06
N PHE A 365 -34.79 -12.65 -11.82
CA PHE A 365 -34.09 -13.59 -12.71
C PHE A 365 -34.30 -15.05 -12.34
N ALA A 366 -35.11 -15.39 -11.34
CA ALA A 366 -35.41 -16.78 -10.97
C ALA A 366 -36.00 -17.59 -12.13
N ALA A 367 -36.74 -16.94 -13.03
CA ALA A 367 -37.30 -17.56 -14.24
C ALA A 367 -36.23 -18.09 -15.21
N LEU A 368 -35.04 -17.47 -15.28
CA LEU A 368 -33.95 -17.92 -16.14
C LEU A 368 -33.26 -19.21 -15.64
N ALA A 369 -33.34 -19.50 -14.35
CA ALA A 369 -32.82 -20.73 -13.78
C ALA A 369 -33.65 -21.97 -14.19
N VAL A 370 -34.94 -21.79 -14.45
CA VAL A 370 -35.84 -22.85 -14.94
C VAL A 370 -35.55 -23.20 -16.40
N LEU A 371 -35.26 -22.19 -17.24
CA LEU A 371 -34.90 -22.39 -18.65
C LEU A 371 -33.57 -23.14 -18.81
N LYS A 372 -32.61 -22.94 -17.90
CA LYS A 372 -31.33 -23.65 -17.93
C LYS A 372 -31.44 -25.12 -17.56
N ARG A 373 -32.44 -25.52 -16.75
CA ARG A 373 -32.75 -26.93 -16.42
C ARG A 373 -33.52 -27.67 -17.51
N ALA A 374 -34.24 -26.95 -18.36
CA ALA A 374 -34.98 -27.54 -19.47
C ALA A 374 -34.12 -27.78 -20.72
N ALA A 375 -32.89 -27.24 -20.74
CA ALA A 375 -31.93 -27.36 -21.84
C ALA A 375 -30.76 -28.34 -21.54
N SER A 376 -30.79 -29.01 -20.37
CA SER A 376 -29.88 -30.10 -19.98
C SER A 376 -30.61 -31.40 -19.88
#